data_b70bd8d90e611ebb6058bf2156975c31
#
_entry.id   b70bd8d90e611ebb6058bf2156975c31
#
_cell.length_a   1.000
_cell.length_b   1.000
_cell.length_c   1.000
_cell.angle_alpha   90.00
_cell.angle_beta   90.00
_cell.angle_gamma   90.00
#
_symmetry.space_group_name_H-M   'P 1'
#
loop_
_entity.id
_entity.type
_entity.pdbx_description
1 polymer ?
#
loop_
_entity_poly.entity_id
_entity_poly.type
_entity_poly.pdbx_seq_one_letter_code
_entity_poly.pdbx_strand_id
1 'polypeptide(L)'
;MWTARQFHDIYIINLETGERRQIKEKSPSYMRFSPKGKYTYWYQDQDSSWYTRSTADGKEYRLTTPQTFAAWDEDNDVPDYPSPYGIAGWTDDDQSILIKDRYDIWKFDPIAASSPVNLTVNGRKEQITYSLIQLDREKRAYNTSEAQYLTGFNERTKGSGYYTTRLNKPVAPKALLAGNFKLAALAKAKDANAVIYTQETYEQYPDIQLSNLSFKKSIRLTDGIRQQDSIIWGTAELTSWISLDGRPLEGVIYKPADFDPNKKYPVIVNFYERNANTLYNSHMPSP
;
A
#
# COMPACT_ATOMS: atom_id res chain seq x y z
N MET A 1 26.83 21.06 -0.34
CA MET A 1 26.03 20.10 -1.12
C MET A 1 24.64 20.70 -1.28
N TRP A 2 24.16 20.91 -2.48
CA TRP A 2 22.85 21.47 -2.74
C TRP A 2 21.81 20.34 -2.55
N THR A 3 20.88 20.52 -1.60
CA THR A 3 19.80 19.56 -1.35
C THR A 3 18.47 20.25 -1.64
N ALA A 4 17.58 19.60 -2.37
CA ALA A 4 16.23 20.10 -2.65
C ALA A 4 15.27 19.98 -1.45
N ARG A 5 15.80 19.78 -0.22
CA ARG A 5 15.01 19.55 0.99
C ARG A 5 14.40 20.83 1.51
N GLN A 6 13.14 20.74 1.87
CA GLN A 6 12.43 21.78 2.60
C GLN A 6 12.49 21.49 4.10
N PHE A 7 12.64 22.52 4.90
CA PHE A 7 12.65 22.44 6.35
C PHE A 7 11.50 23.26 6.92
N HIS A 8 10.89 22.75 7.97
CA HIS A 8 9.72 23.35 8.61
C HIS A 8 9.95 23.52 10.10
N ASP A 9 9.54 24.64 10.65
CA ASP A 9 9.39 24.79 12.10
C ASP A 9 8.01 24.31 12.49
N ILE A 10 7.95 23.40 13.45
CA ILE A 10 6.71 22.74 13.85
C ILE A 10 6.26 23.25 15.19
N TYR A 11 4.99 23.62 15.27
CA TYR A 11 4.38 24.20 16.47
C TYR A 11 3.11 23.43 16.85
N ILE A 12 2.83 23.34 18.15
CA ILE A 12 1.52 22.99 18.68
C ILE A 12 0.86 24.28 19.14
N ILE A 13 -0.41 24.46 18.77
CA ILE A 13 -1.22 25.62 19.16
C ILE A 13 -2.38 25.11 20.00
N ASN A 14 -2.59 25.68 21.18
CA ASN A 14 -3.79 25.48 21.97
C ASN A 14 -4.93 26.27 21.31
N LEU A 15 -5.99 25.59 20.87
CA LEU A 15 -7.09 26.22 20.15
C LEU A 15 -8.01 27.11 21.01
N GLU A 16 -7.99 26.91 22.33
CA GLU A 16 -8.77 27.72 23.27
C GLU A 16 -8.05 29.02 23.68
N THR A 17 -6.75 28.93 23.93
CA THR A 17 -5.95 30.06 24.42
C THR A 17 -5.18 30.77 23.31
N GLY A 18 -4.98 30.16 22.15
CA GLY A 18 -4.11 30.63 21.08
C GLY A 18 -2.61 30.50 21.40
N GLU A 19 -2.24 29.95 22.56
CA GLU A 19 -0.86 29.75 22.94
C GLU A 19 -0.16 28.82 21.94
N ARG A 20 0.99 29.28 21.44
CA ARG A 20 1.79 28.55 20.46
C ARG A 20 3.13 28.15 21.06
N ARG A 21 3.42 26.84 21.02
CA ARG A 21 4.69 26.29 21.48
C ARG A 21 5.43 25.61 20.35
N GLN A 22 6.65 25.99 20.10
CA GLN A 22 7.52 25.30 19.13
C GLN A 22 7.92 23.93 19.70
N ILE A 23 7.79 22.88 18.87
CA ILE A 23 8.13 21.51 19.24
C ILE A 23 9.30 20.95 18.47
N LYS A 24 9.57 21.50 17.27
CA LYS A 24 10.74 21.15 16.47
C LYS A 24 11.16 22.31 15.56
N GLU A 25 12.45 22.56 15.48
CA GLU A 25 13.05 23.55 14.59
C GLU A 25 13.69 22.84 13.40
N LYS A 26 13.57 23.42 12.22
CA LYS A 26 14.20 22.94 10.97
C LYS A 26 13.98 21.43 10.74
N SER A 27 12.75 20.95 10.96
CA SER A 27 12.40 19.56 10.69
C SER A 27 12.29 19.32 9.19
N PRO A 28 12.96 18.29 8.62
CA PRO A 28 12.74 17.88 7.25
C PRO A 28 11.43 17.10 7.08
N SER A 29 10.85 16.65 8.18
CA SER A 29 9.66 15.78 8.20
C SER A 29 8.46 16.50 8.78
N TYR A 30 7.29 16.26 8.18
CA TYR A 30 6.01 16.69 8.75
C TYR A 30 5.61 15.81 9.92
N MET A 31 5.03 16.44 10.95
CA MET A 31 4.40 15.73 12.05
C MET A 31 2.89 15.65 11.84
N ARG A 32 2.30 14.54 12.27
CA ARG A 32 0.86 14.31 12.26
C ARG A 32 0.39 13.94 13.65
N PHE A 33 -0.88 14.22 13.96
CA PHE A 33 -1.52 13.77 15.19
C PHE A 33 -2.09 12.36 15.02
N SER A 34 -2.00 11.58 16.11
CA SER A 34 -2.81 10.38 16.27
C SER A 34 -4.31 10.73 16.33
N PRO A 35 -5.24 9.81 16.05
CA PRO A 35 -6.68 10.09 15.94
C PRO A 35 -7.30 10.81 17.15
N LYS A 36 -6.84 10.52 18.38
CA LYS A 36 -7.28 11.17 19.62
C LYS A 36 -6.36 12.29 20.08
N GLY A 37 -5.27 12.56 19.35
CA GLY A 37 -4.33 13.61 19.68
C GLY A 37 -3.42 13.32 20.88
N LYS A 38 -3.36 12.08 21.37
CA LYS A 38 -2.45 11.72 22.47
C LYS A 38 -0.99 11.78 22.07
N TYR A 39 -0.70 11.61 20.78
CA TYR A 39 0.64 11.61 20.22
C TYR A 39 0.72 12.47 18.95
N THR A 40 1.90 13.04 18.71
CA THR A 40 2.35 13.37 17.35
C THR A 40 3.32 12.30 16.88
N TYR A 41 3.39 12.08 15.57
CA TYR A 41 4.28 11.08 14.98
C TYR A 41 4.88 11.57 13.65
N TRP A 42 6.10 11.08 13.35
CA TRP A 42 6.80 11.42 12.11
C TRP A 42 7.82 10.34 11.75
N TYR A 43 8.22 10.32 10.51
CA TYR A 43 9.37 9.57 10.03
C TYR A 43 10.57 10.50 9.92
N GLN A 44 11.71 10.08 10.45
CA GLN A 44 12.98 10.76 10.35
C GLN A 44 13.80 10.05 9.27
N ASP A 45 13.97 10.70 8.12
CA ASP A 45 14.64 10.12 6.97
C ASP A 45 16.15 9.91 7.17
N GLN A 46 16.84 10.81 7.92
CA GLN A 46 18.28 10.69 8.16
C GLN A 46 18.69 9.43 8.91
N ASP A 47 17.82 8.89 9.75
CA ASP A 47 18.05 7.65 10.49
C ASP A 47 17.03 6.56 10.20
N SER A 48 16.22 6.75 9.15
CA SER A 48 15.22 5.81 8.64
C SER A 48 14.30 5.24 9.73
N SER A 49 13.82 6.11 10.61
CA SER A 49 13.08 5.68 11.80
C SER A 49 11.79 6.43 12.04
N TRP A 50 10.80 5.72 12.58
CA TRP A 50 9.55 6.29 13.07
C TRP A 50 9.69 6.72 14.53
N TYR A 51 9.08 7.86 14.82
CA TYR A 51 9.04 8.47 16.15
C TYR A 51 7.61 8.83 16.51
N THR A 52 7.37 8.84 17.82
CA THR A 52 6.19 9.44 18.44
C THR A 52 6.62 10.44 19.52
N ARG A 53 5.73 11.37 19.80
CA ARG A 53 5.88 12.32 20.90
C ARG A 53 4.56 12.44 21.63
N SER A 54 4.57 12.22 22.94
CA SER A 54 3.41 12.43 23.79
C SER A 54 3.02 13.92 23.81
N THR A 55 1.75 14.20 23.62
CA THR A 55 1.23 15.58 23.67
C THR A 55 1.09 16.08 25.11
N ALA A 56 0.95 15.17 26.08
CA ALA A 56 0.76 15.50 27.50
C ALA A 56 2.05 16.03 28.16
N ASP A 57 3.17 15.32 27.98
CA ASP A 57 4.44 15.64 28.65
C ASP A 57 5.57 16.03 27.69
N GLY A 58 5.35 15.86 26.39
CA GLY A 58 6.31 16.18 25.35
C GLY A 58 7.45 15.19 25.18
N LYS A 59 7.39 14.02 25.83
CA LYS A 59 8.43 13.01 25.72
C LYS A 59 8.41 12.33 24.35
N GLU A 60 9.59 12.17 23.75
CA GLU A 60 9.77 11.53 22.45
C GLU A 60 10.22 10.08 22.60
N TYR A 61 9.73 9.23 21.70
CA TYR A 61 10.05 7.81 21.66
C TYR A 61 10.42 7.40 20.23
N ARG A 62 11.54 6.71 20.09
CA ARG A 62 11.95 6.09 18.83
C ARG A 62 11.33 4.71 18.75
N LEU A 63 10.51 4.48 17.73
CA LEU A 63 9.76 3.22 17.57
C LEU A 63 10.51 2.19 16.74
N THR A 64 11.25 2.64 15.72
CA THR A 64 11.99 1.75 14.81
C THR A 64 13.46 2.14 14.72
N THR A 65 14.30 1.17 14.40
CA THR A 65 15.69 1.39 14.01
C THR A 65 16.00 0.57 12.76
N PRO A 66 16.86 1.05 11.83
CA PRO A 66 17.20 0.32 10.61
C PRO A 66 17.74 -1.09 10.84
N GLN A 67 18.38 -1.32 12.00
CA GLN A 67 18.97 -2.60 12.36
C GLN A 67 17.95 -3.65 12.79
N THR A 68 16.79 -3.22 13.28
CA THR A 68 15.78 -4.12 13.85
C THR A 68 14.50 -4.19 13.04
N PHE A 69 14.22 -3.17 12.21
CA PHE A 69 12.98 -3.07 11.47
C PHE A 69 13.17 -2.20 10.20
N ALA A 70 13.01 -2.81 9.03
CA ALA A 70 13.07 -2.10 7.75
C ALA A 70 11.76 -1.34 7.48
N ALA A 71 11.62 -0.15 8.08
CA ALA A 71 10.48 0.74 7.84
C ALA A 71 10.59 1.54 6.53
N TRP A 72 11.68 1.41 5.83
CA TRP A 72 12.11 2.19 4.68
C TRP A 72 12.13 1.37 3.39
N ASP A 73 12.04 2.01 2.25
CA ASP A 73 12.06 1.36 0.94
C ASP A 73 13.39 0.64 0.69
N GLU A 74 13.36 -0.70 0.81
CA GLU A 74 14.52 -1.59 0.66
C GLU A 74 15.06 -1.60 -0.78
N ASP A 75 14.29 -1.12 -1.75
CA ASP A 75 14.66 -1.05 -3.17
C ASP A 75 15.01 0.39 -3.61
N ASN A 76 15.27 1.29 -2.64
CA ASN A 76 15.64 2.67 -2.98
C ASN A 76 16.94 2.70 -3.80
N ASP A 77 16.87 3.23 -5.01
CA ASP A 77 17.98 3.32 -5.97
C ASP A 77 18.36 4.76 -6.34
N VAL A 78 17.76 5.74 -5.66
CA VAL A 78 18.09 7.16 -5.87
C VAL A 78 19.08 7.64 -4.81
N PRO A 79 19.94 8.64 -5.10
CA PRO A 79 20.95 9.16 -4.17
C PRO A 79 20.32 10.10 -3.11
N ASP A 80 19.27 9.65 -2.45
CA ASP A 80 18.60 10.33 -1.33
C ASP A 80 18.23 9.29 -0.26
N TYR A 81 17.79 9.76 0.91
CA TYR A 81 17.33 8.86 1.96
C TYR A 81 16.08 8.10 1.51
N PRO A 82 15.98 6.80 1.82
CA PRO A 82 14.82 6.02 1.42
C PRO A 82 13.53 6.51 2.09
N SER A 83 12.46 6.55 1.31
CA SER A 83 11.12 6.84 1.82
C SER A 83 10.61 5.70 2.70
N PRO A 84 9.76 5.97 3.72
CA PRO A 84 9.15 4.90 4.50
C PRO A 84 8.06 4.18 3.72
N TYR A 85 7.84 2.89 4.02
CA TYR A 85 6.63 2.18 3.57
C TYR A 85 5.34 2.75 4.19
N GLY A 86 5.48 3.58 5.22
CA GLY A 86 4.41 4.34 5.83
C GLY A 86 3.75 3.64 7.02
N ILE A 87 2.67 4.24 7.50
CA ILE A 87 1.83 3.66 8.52
C ILE A 87 0.51 3.15 7.92
N ALA A 88 0.01 2.03 8.46
CA ALA A 88 -1.30 1.51 8.13
C ALA A 88 -2.42 2.22 8.90
N GLY A 89 -2.11 2.85 10.03
CA GLY A 89 -3.04 3.63 10.84
C GLY A 89 -2.76 3.53 12.35
N TRP A 90 -3.81 3.76 13.12
CA TRP A 90 -3.82 3.68 14.57
C TRP A 90 -4.95 2.79 15.05
N THR A 91 -4.79 2.15 16.19
CA THR A 91 -5.88 1.44 16.87
C THR A 91 -6.69 2.41 17.74
N ASP A 92 -7.89 1.98 18.14
CA ASP A 92 -8.76 2.79 19.00
C ASP A 92 -8.02 3.36 20.22
N ASP A 93 -8.41 4.56 20.62
CA ASP A 93 -7.85 5.30 21.76
C ASP A 93 -6.34 5.57 21.69
N ASP A 94 -5.77 5.56 20.49
CA ASP A 94 -4.33 5.74 20.25
C ASP A 94 -3.47 4.71 21.01
N GLN A 95 -4.01 3.50 21.23
CA GLN A 95 -3.30 2.46 21.99
C GLN A 95 -2.07 1.92 21.28
N SER A 96 -2.12 1.87 19.94
CA SER A 96 -1.00 1.38 19.13
C SER A 96 -0.95 2.08 17.79
N ILE A 97 0.25 2.26 17.26
CA ILE A 97 0.49 2.68 15.88
C ILE A 97 0.81 1.45 15.04
N LEU A 98 0.22 1.40 13.84
CA LEU A 98 0.41 0.32 12.88
C LEU A 98 1.40 0.77 11.80
N ILE A 99 2.63 0.28 11.86
CA ILE A 99 3.70 0.62 10.93
C ILE A 99 3.87 -0.50 9.92
N LYS A 100 4.17 -0.16 8.68
CA LYS A 100 4.43 -1.12 7.61
C LYS A 100 5.92 -1.34 7.42
N ASP A 101 6.31 -2.60 7.21
CA ASP A 101 7.48 -2.92 6.40
C ASP A 101 7.05 -3.10 4.92
N ARG A 102 7.91 -3.64 4.07
CA ARG A 102 7.58 -3.88 2.65
C ARG A 102 6.31 -4.69 2.43
N TYR A 103 6.06 -5.67 3.29
CA TYR A 103 5.01 -6.68 3.08
C TYR A 103 3.96 -6.69 4.17
N ASP A 104 4.41 -6.55 5.43
CA ASP A 104 3.60 -6.83 6.59
C ASP A 104 3.21 -5.56 7.37
N ILE A 105 2.17 -5.69 8.18
CA ILE A 105 1.68 -4.67 9.09
C ILE A 105 2.05 -5.07 10.50
N TRP A 106 2.73 -4.17 11.21
CA TRP A 106 3.25 -4.37 12.54
C TRP A 106 2.61 -3.42 13.53
N LYS A 107 2.28 -3.94 14.71
CA LYS A 107 1.76 -3.16 15.83
C LYS A 107 2.90 -2.73 16.74
N PHE A 108 3.00 -1.43 16.99
CA PHE A 108 3.96 -0.82 17.88
C PHE A 108 3.25 -0.13 19.06
N ASP A 109 3.88 -0.20 20.22
CA ASP A 109 3.54 0.61 21.37
C ASP A 109 4.02 2.06 21.13
N PRO A 110 3.15 3.07 21.24
CA PRO A 110 3.55 4.45 20.99
C PRO A 110 4.63 5.01 21.92
N ILE A 111 4.85 4.38 23.07
CA ILE A 111 5.90 4.76 24.04
C ILE A 111 7.09 3.79 24.02
N ALA A 112 7.14 2.87 23.05
CA ALA A 112 8.20 1.87 22.90
C ALA A 112 8.47 1.02 24.16
N ALA A 113 7.45 0.80 24.99
CA ALA A 113 7.58 0.00 26.21
C ALA A 113 7.52 -1.52 25.93
N SER A 114 7.03 -1.92 24.78
CA SER A 114 6.94 -3.33 24.38
C SER A 114 7.51 -3.56 22.99
N SER A 115 7.94 -4.79 22.70
CA SER A 115 8.44 -5.18 21.38
C SER A 115 7.34 -5.13 20.32
N PRO A 116 7.67 -4.76 19.07
CA PRO A 116 6.71 -4.75 17.99
C PRO A 116 6.20 -6.16 17.64
N VAL A 117 4.96 -6.24 17.16
CA VAL A 117 4.28 -7.50 16.84
C VAL A 117 3.86 -7.49 15.37
N ASN A 118 4.38 -8.46 14.57
CA ASN A 118 3.90 -8.68 13.19
C ASN A 118 2.46 -9.20 13.23
N LEU A 119 1.51 -8.44 12.69
CA LEU A 119 0.09 -8.81 12.70
C LEU A 119 -0.31 -9.68 11.52
N THR A 120 0.34 -9.51 10.36
CA THR A 120 -0.02 -10.22 9.11
C THR A 120 0.85 -11.46 8.85
N VAL A 121 1.96 -11.57 9.48
CA VAL A 121 2.90 -12.69 9.65
C VAL A 121 3.45 -13.39 8.40
N ASN A 122 2.77 -13.36 7.27
CA ASN A 122 3.15 -14.14 6.09
C ASN A 122 3.45 -13.30 4.83
N GLY A 123 3.29 -11.97 4.90
CA GLY A 123 3.45 -11.11 3.73
C GLY A 123 4.81 -11.28 3.05
N ARG A 124 5.89 -11.21 3.82
CA ARG A 124 7.26 -11.39 3.30
C ARG A 124 7.51 -12.79 2.71
N LYS A 125 7.01 -13.84 3.36
CA LYS A 125 7.15 -15.22 2.87
C LYS A 125 6.43 -15.44 1.55
N GLU A 126 5.20 -14.96 1.46
CA GLU A 126 4.34 -15.11 0.29
C GLU A 126 4.58 -14.02 -0.78
N GLN A 127 5.41 -13.01 -0.47
CA GLN A 127 5.64 -11.81 -1.28
C GLN A 127 4.34 -11.08 -1.61
N ILE A 128 3.48 -10.92 -0.60
CA ILE A 128 2.23 -10.16 -0.70
C ILE A 128 2.34 -8.90 0.16
N THR A 129 2.30 -7.75 -0.49
CA THR A 129 2.26 -6.45 0.19
C THR A 129 0.86 -6.16 0.68
N TYR A 130 0.64 -6.13 2.00
CA TYR A 130 -0.66 -5.84 2.60
C TYR A 130 -0.84 -4.36 2.93
N SER A 131 -2.06 -3.85 2.71
CA SER A 131 -2.47 -2.51 3.15
C SER A 131 -3.89 -2.54 3.71
N LEU A 132 -4.10 -1.93 4.90
CA LEU A 132 -5.43 -1.81 5.49
C LEU A 132 -6.34 -0.90 4.67
N ILE A 133 -7.60 -1.29 4.57
CA ILE A 133 -8.65 -0.52 3.93
C ILE A 133 -9.54 0.08 5.02
N GLN A 134 -9.68 1.40 5.04
CA GLN A 134 -10.68 2.05 5.88
C GLN A 134 -12.02 2.11 5.12
N LEU A 135 -12.90 1.16 5.41
CA LEU A 135 -14.22 1.07 4.76
C LEU A 135 -15.20 2.13 5.24
N ASP A 136 -15.03 2.61 6.46
CA ASP A 136 -15.81 3.72 7.03
C ASP A 136 -14.94 4.98 7.10
N ARG A 137 -15.18 5.92 6.21
CA ARG A 137 -14.39 7.16 6.10
C ARG A 137 -14.54 8.10 7.30
N GLU A 138 -15.54 7.90 8.16
CA GLU A 138 -15.73 8.68 9.38
C GLU A 138 -14.84 8.16 10.53
N LYS A 139 -14.40 6.89 10.47
CA LYS A 139 -13.49 6.29 11.45
C LYS A 139 -12.04 6.67 11.13
N ARG A 140 -11.32 7.13 12.15
CA ARG A 140 -9.91 7.49 12.07
C ARG A 140 -8.96 6.44 12.66
N ALA A 141 -9.52 5.44 13.33
CA ALA A 141 -8.79 4.36 14.00
C ALA A 141 -9.44 3.00 13.72
N TYR A 142 -8.71 1.95 13.97
CA TYR A 142 -9.15 0.57 13.77
C TYR A 142 -9.46 -0.11 15.09
N ASN A 143 -10.64 -0.73 15.18
CA ASN A 143 -10.99 -1.60 16.29
C ASN A 143 -10.27 -2.96 16.13
N THR A 144 -9.46 -3.32 17.09
CA THR A 144 -8.64 -4.54 17.02
C THR A 144 -9.43 -5.83 17.10
N SER A 145 -10.63 -5.81 17.69
CA SER A 145 -11.51 -6.97 17.86
C SER A 145 -12.41 -7.23 16.66
N GLU A 146 -12.64 -6.22 15.82
CA GLU A 146 -13.44 -6.34 14.61
C GLU A 146 -12.65 -6.94 13.44
N ALA A 147 -13.35 -7.50 12.47
CA ALA A 147 -12.74 -7.90 11.21
C ALA A 147 -12.25 -6.66 10.45
N GLN A 148 -11.01 -6.65 10.05
CA GLN A 148 -10.41 -5.62 9.22
C GLN A 148 -10.19 -6.18 7.81
N TYR A 149 -10.20 -5.28 6.83
CA TYR A 149 -10.06 -5.61 5.43
C TYR A 149 -8.77 -5.02 4.89
N LEU A 150 -8.14 -5.76 3.96
CA LEU A 150 -6.88 -5.35 3.35
C LEU A 150 -6.95 -5.53 1.84
N THR A 151 -6.20 -4.68 1.14
CA THR A 151 -5.69 -5.03 -0.18
C THR A 151 -4.41 -5.83 -0.02
N GLY A 152 -4.15 -6.72 -0.97
CA GLY A 152 -2.87 -7.39 -1.13
C GLY A 152 -2.42 -7.35 -2.58
N PHE A 153 -1.14 -7.10 -2.81
CA PHE A 153 -0.51 -7.20 -4.10
C PHE A 153 0.57 -8.29 -4.04
N ASN A 154 0.48 -9.27 -4.92
CA ASN A 154 1.44 -10.35 -5.00
C ASN A 154 2.56 -9.99 -5.97
N GLU A 155 3.77 -9.78 -5.47
CA GLU A 155 4.92 -9.37 -6.28
C GLU A 155 5.38 -10.44 -7.29
N ARG A 156 5.10 -11.73 -7.04
CA ARG A 156 5.46 -12.81 -7.99
C ARG A 156 4.52 -12.88 -9.18
N THR A 157 3.20 -12.83 -8.90
CA THR A 157 2.17 -13.01 -9.94
C THR A 157 1.66 -11.70 -10.50
N LYS A 158 2.00 -10.56 -9.85
CA LYS A 158 1.47 -9.21 -10.10
C LYS A 158 -0.05 -9.08 -9.88
N GLY A 159 -0.67 -10.14 -9.37
CA GLY A 159 -2.09 -10.16 -9.06
C GLY A 159 -2.43 -9.45 -7.76
N SER A 160 -3.68 -9.06 -7.61
CA SER A 160 -4.18 -8.38 -6.43
C SER A 160 -5.28 -9.16 -5.72
N GLY A 161 -5.61 -8.73 -4.50
CA GLY A 161 -6.68 -9.36 -3.73
C GLY A 161 -7.24 -8.49 -2.63
N TYR A 162 -8.43 -8.87 -2.18
CA TYR A 162 -9.03 -8.42 -0.92
C TYR A 162 -8.92 -9.52 0.12
N TYR A 163 -8.50 -9.14 1.31
CA TYR A 163 -8.25 -10.05 2.42
C TYR A 163 -8.94 -9.56 3.68
N THR A 164 -9.05 -10.43 4.67
CA THR A 164 -9.54 -10.07 6.00
C THR A 164 -8.62 -10.60 7.09
N THR A 165 -8.49 -9.84 8.17
CA THR A 165 -7.73 -10.19 9.37
C THR A 165 -8.35 -9.60 10.62
N ARG A 166 -7.73 -9.83 11.78
CA ARG A 166 -7.98 -9.13 13.06
C ARG A 166 -6.67 -8.58 13.59
N LEU A 167 -6.73 -7.41 14.22
CA LEU A 167 -5.53 -6.72 14.70
C LEU A 167 -5.21 -6.99 16.19
N ASN A 168 -5.96 -7.90 16.83
CA ASN A 168 -5.75 -8.26 18.24
C ASN A 168 -4.67 -9.34 18.44
N LYS A 169 -4.30 -10.07 17.39
CA LYS A 169 -3.27 -11.13 17.45
C LYS A 169 -2.60 -11.33 16.08
N PRO A 170 -1.37 -11.86 16.05
CA PRO A 170 -0.72 -12.31 14.82
C PRO A 170 -1.53 -13.39 14.12
N VAL A 171 -1.88 -13.17 12.87
CA VAL A 171 -2.57 -14.14 12.02
C VAL A 171 -2.43 -13.80 10.54
N ALA A 172 -2.11 -14.78 9.71
CA ALA A 172 -2.08 -14.59 8.26
C ALA A 172 -3.45 -14.13 7.75
N PRO A 173 -3.51 -13.06 6.93
CA PRO A 173 -4.76 -12.60 6.36
C PRO A 173 -5.41 -13.67 5.49
N LYS A 174 -6.72 -13.83 5.66
CA LYS A 174 -7.51 -14.78 4.86
C LYS A 174 -7.95 -14.11 3.57
N ALA A 175 -7.62 -14.69 2.42
CA ALA A 175 -8.11 -14.24 1.13
C ALA A 175 -9.64 -14.33 1.04
N LEU A 176 -10.29 -13.30 0.56
CA LEU A 176 -11.70 -13.20 0.23
C LEU A 176 -11.92 -13.26 -1.28
N LEU A 177 -11.11 -12.50 -2.01
CA LEU A 177 -11.03 -12.48 -3.47
C LEU A 177 -9.58 -12.19 -3.84
N ALA A 178 -8.89 -13.08 -4.52
CA ALA A 178 -7.52 -12.88 -4.96
C ALA A 178 -7.24 -13.71 -6.22
N GLY A 179 -6.41 -13.18 -7.12
CA GLY A 179 -6.08 -13.89 -8.36
C GLY A 179 -5.22 -13.05 -9.30
N ASN A 180 -5.09 -13.55 -10.50
CA ASN A 180 -4.31 -12.97 -11.59
C ASN A 180 -5.12 -11.88 -12.32
N PHE A 181 -5.43 -10.83 -11.60
CA PHE A 181 -6.15 -9.64 -12.06
C PHE A 181 -5.80 -8.46 -11.16
N LYS A 182 -6.17 -7.26 -11.59
CA LYS A 182 -6.10 -6.06 -10.77
C LYS A 182 -7.48 -5.73 -10.21
N LEU A 183 -7.53 -5.46 -8.91
CA LEU A 183 -8.70 -4.96 -8.19
C LEU A 183 -8.49 -3.49 -7.81
N ALA A 184 -9.51 -2.66 -7.96
CA ALA A 184 -9.44 -1.25 -7.58
C ALA A 184 -10.82 -0.72 -7.15
N ALA A 185 -10.85 0.55 -6.75
CA ALA A 185 -12.06 1.33 -6.49
C ALA A 185 -13.05 0.71 -5.49
N LEU A 186 -12.55 -0.05 -4.47
CA LEU A 186 -13.42 -0.61 -3.45
C LEU A 186 -14.13 0.48 -2.66
N ALA A 187 -15.46 0.44 -2.68
CA ALA A 187 -16.29 1.31 -1.87
C ALA A 187 -17.42 0.49 -1.21
N LYS A 188 -17.67 0.76 0.08
CA LYS A 188 -18.73 0.11 0.85
C LYS A 188 -19.89 1.07 1.04
N ALA A 189 -21.12 0.57 0.90
CA ALA A 189 -22.32 1.29 1.29
C ALA A 189 -22.31 1.55 2.81
N LYS A 190 -22.75 2.76 3.24
CA LYS A 190 -22.76 3.14 4.65
C LYS A 190 -23.60 2.19 5.49
N ASP A 191 -24.85 1.96 5.08
CA ASP A 191 -25.88 1.29 5.87
C ASP A 191 -26.23 -0.12 5.37
N ALA A 192 -25.40 -0.69 4.48
CA ALA A 192 -25.60 -2.02 3.94
C ALA A 192 -24.30 -2.83 3.84
N ASN A 193 -24.43 -4.15 3.89
CA ASN A 193 -23.34 -5.07 3.55
C ASN A 193 -23.25 -5.22 2.03
N ALA A 194 -23.00 -4.11 1.36
CA ALA A 194 -22.83 -4.04 -0.09
C ALA A 194 -21.55 -3.27 -0.40
N VAL A 195 -20.77 -3.78 -1.34
CA VAL A 195 -19.55 -3.16 -1.83
C VAL A 195 -19.56 -3.13 -3.35
N ILE A 196 -18.96 -2.10 -3.91
CA ILE A 196 -18.62 -2.05 -5.33
C ILE A 196 -17.10 -2.01 -5.47
N TYR A 197 -16.60 -2.58 -6.55
CA TYR A 197 -15.18 -2.55 -6.91
C TYR A 197 -15.02 -2.76 -8.41
N THR A 198 -13.83 -2.49 -8.95
CA THR A 198 -13.48 -2.85 -10.32
C THR A 198 -12.52 -4.03 -10.33
N GLN A 199 -12.65 -4.86 -11.37
CA GLN A 199 -11.74 -5.95 -11.68
C GLN A 199 -11.35 -5.85 -13.14
N GLU A 200 -10.04 -5.90 -13.40
CA GLU A 200 -9.48 -5.79 -14.75
C GLU A 200 -8.33 -6.76 -14.99
N THR A 201 -8.10 -7.06 -16.26
CA THR A 201 -6.85 -7.60 -16.78
C THR A 201 -6.45 -6.78 -18.01
N TYR A 202 -5.30 -7.09 -18.61
CA TYR A 202 -4.93 -6.45 -19.87
C TYR A 202 -6.02 -6.64 -20.94
N GLU A 203 -6.68 -7.80 -20.98
CA GLU A 203 -7.69 -8.19 -21.96
C GLU A 203 -9.13 -7.92 -21.50
N GLN A 204 -9.32 -7.51 -20.25
CA GLN A 204 -10.65 -7.30 -19.66
C GLN A 204 -10.78 -5.89 -19.11
N TYR A 205 -11.72 -5.14 -19.65
CA TYR A 205 -12.08 -3.80 -19.19
C TYR A 205 -12.49 -3.80 -17.69
N PRO A 206 -12.15 -2.75 -16.93
CA PRO A 206 -12.47 -2.63 -15.50
C PRO A 206 -13.96 -2.36 -15.22
N ASP A 207 -14.80 -3.33 -15.49
CA ASP A 207 -16.23 -3.24 -15.17
C ASP A 207 -16.47 -3.20 -13.66
N ILE A 208 -17.52 -2.43 -13.26
CA ILE A 208 -17.94 -2.32 -11.87
C ILE A 208 -18.63 -3.62 -11.46
N GLN A 209 -18.18 -4.19 -10.37
CA GLN A 209 -18.76 -5.34 -9.70
C GLN A 209 -19.49 -4.92 -8.43
N LEU A 210 -20.65 -5.49 -8.16
CA LEU A 210 -21.39 -5.42 -6.88
C LEU A 210 -21.22 -6.75 -6.13
N SER A 211 -20.88 -6.67 -4.86
CA SER A 211 -20.78 -7.83 -3.98
C SER A 211 -21.13 -7.43 -2.54
N ASN A 212 -20.96 -8.35 -1.61
CA ASN A 212 -20.85 -8.05 -0.19
C ASN A 212 -19.40 -8.26 0.29
N LEU A 213 -19.13 -7.97 1.56
CA LEU A 213 -17.78 -8.10 2.15
C LEU A 213 -17.25 -9.54 2.22
N SER A 214 -18.04 -10.56 1.85
CA SER A 214 -17.53 -11.93 1.72
C SER A 214 -16.92 -12.21 0.35
N PHE A 215 -17.24 -11.42 -0.67
CA PHE A 215 -16.83 -11.56 -2.08
C PHE A 215 -17.13 -12.92 -2.70
N LYS A 216 -18.03 -13.73 -2.11
CA LYS A 216 -18.37 -15.08 -2.60
C LYS A 216 -19.16 -15.05 -3.90
N LYS A 217 -19.94 -13.99 -4.12
CA LYS A 217 -20.72 -13.76 -5.34
C LYS A 217 -20.62 -12.31 -5.72
N SER A 218 -20.41 -12.05 -7.00
CA SER A 218 -20.37 -10.70 -7.56
C SER A 218 -21.30 -10.62 -8.77
N ILE A 219 -21.90 -9.46 -8.95
CA ILE A 219 -22.76 -9.14 -10.08
C ILE A 219 -22.09 -7.99 -10.82
N ARG A 220 -21.86 -8.15 -12.12
CA ARG A 220 -21.37 -7.06 -12.98
C ARG A 220 -22.47 -6.03 -13.19
N LEU A 221 -22.20 -4.77 -12.86
CA LEU A 221 -23.14 -3.67 -12.99
C LEU A 221 -22.98 -2.88 -14.30
N THR A 222 -21.76 -2.85 -14.85
CA THR A 222 -21.46 -2.17 -16.11
C THR A 222 -21.07 -3.19 -17.17
N ASP A 223 -21.06 -2.79 -18.41
CA ASP A 223 -20.76 -3.64 -19.57
C ASP A 223 -19.82 -2.91 -20.54
N GLY A 224 -18.79 -2.30 -19.97
CA GLY A 224 -17.76 -1.57 -20.72
C GLY A 224 -16.94 -2.48 -21.65
N ILE A 225 -16.84 -3.77 -21.30
CA ILE A 225 -16.14 -4.77 -22.11
C ILE A 225 -16.69 -4.86 -23.56
N ARG A 226 -17.96 -4.58 -23.79
CA ARG A 226 -18.53 -4.57 -25.15
C ARG A 226 -17.86 -3.56 -26.07
N GLN A 227 -17.27 -2.49 -25.55
CA GLN A 227 -16.51 -1.53 -26.34
C GLN A 227 -15.25 -2.17 -26.93
N GLN A 228 -14.77 -3.25 -26.32
CA GLN A 228 -13.61 -4.00 -26.79
C GLN A 228 -13.94 -4.98 -27.93
N ASP A 229 -15.21 -5.38 -28.10
CA ASP A 229 -15.65 -6.36 -29.09
C ASP A 229 -15.31 -5.95 -30.56
N SER A 230 -15.16 -4.64 -30.79
CA SER A 230 -14.77 -4.08 -32.08
C SER A 230 -13.27 -3.89 -32.27
N ILE A 231 -12.46 -4.22 -31.26
CA ILE A 231 -11.03 -4.00 -31.23
C ILE A 231 -10.31 -5.35 -31.17
N ILE A 232 -9.28 -5.50 -31.98
CA ILE A 232 -8.42 -6.69 -31.93
C ILE A 232 -7.41 -6.50 -30.80
N TRP A 233 -7.59 -7.23 -29.69
CA TRP A 233 -6.70 -7.18 -28.54
C TRP A 233 -5.54 -8.16 -28.69
N GLY A 234 -4.36 -7.73 -28.21
CA GLY A 234 -3.23 -8.61 -28.00
C GLY A 234 -3.27 -9.28 -26.62
N THR A 235 -2.17 -9.86 -26.24
CA THR A 235 -1.97 -10.49 -24.92
C THR A 235 -0.83 -9.81 -24.17
N ALA A 236 -0.86 -9.90 -22.83
CA ALA A 236 0.22 -9.45 -21.96
C ALA A 236 0.74 -10.65 -21.14
N GLU A 237 2.04 -10.85 -21.14
CA GLU A 237 2.70 -11.96 -20.44
C GLU A 237 3.85 -11.46 -19.58
N LEU A 238 3.94 -11.94 -18.33
CA LEU A 238 5.10 -11.72 -17.49
C LEU A 238 6.29 -12.53 -18.04
N THR A 239 7.41 -11.87 -18.21
CA THR A 239 8.66 -12.51 -18.60
C THR A 239 9.77 -12.16 -17.63
N SER A 240 10.81 -13.00 -17.57
CA SER A 240 11.98 -12.75 -16.75
C SER A 240 13.25 -13.11 -17.51
N TRP A 241 14.33 -12.42 -17.20
CA TRP A 241 15.66 -12.68 -17.75
C TRP A 241 16.73 -12.31 -16.74
N ILE A 242 17.95 -12.72 -17.01
CA ILE A 242 19.12 -12.33 -16.22
C ILE A 242 19.82 -11.19 -16.95
N SER A 243 20.08 -10.08 -16.27
CA SER A 243 20.86 -8.96 -16.79
C SER A 243 22.34 -9.33 -16.96
N LEU A 244 23.10 -8.49 -17.67
CA LEU A 244 24.53 -8.72 -17.90
C LEU A 244 25.37 -8.78 -16.62
N ASP A 245 24.92 -8.10 -15.55
CA ASP A 245 25.54 -8.13 -14.22
C ASP A 245 24.97 -9.22 -13.30
N GLY A 246 24.18 -10.17 -13.85
CA GLY A 246 23.70 -11.35 -13.14
C GLY A 246 22.44 -11.14 -12.29
N ARG A 247 21.74 -10.01 -12.42
CA ARG A 247 20.51 -9.74 -11.66
C ARG A 247 19.27 -10.29 -12.36
N PRO A 248 18.33 -10.89 -11.63
CA PRO A 248 17.03 -11.25 -12.19
C PRO A 248 16.23 -9.98 -12.48
N LEU A 249 15.72 -9.87 -13.69
CA LEU A 249 14.84 -8.79 -14.13
C LEU A 249 13.51 -9.37 -14.59
N GLU A 250 12.46 -8.57 -14.52
CA GLU A 250 11.13 -8.91 -14.97
C GLU A 250 10.58 -7.82 -15.89
N GLY A 251 9.72 -8.22 -16.82
CA GLY A 251 9.03 -7.31 -17.72
C GLY A 251 7.72 -7.88 -18.20
N VAL A 252 6.94 -7.07 -18.92
CA VAL A 252 5.73 -7.50 -19.61
C VAL A 252 6.00 -7.49 -21.10
N ILE A 253 5.72 -8.61 -21.76
CA ILE A 253 5.70 -8.68 -23.23
C ILE A 253 4.26 -8.54 -23.70
N TYR A 254 3.99 -7.51 -24.49
CA TYR A 254 2.73 -7.32 -25.18
C TYR A 254 2.85 -7.89 -26.59
N LYS A 255 1.98 -8.83 -26.95
CA LYS A 255 1.95 -9.48 -28.24
C LYS A 255 0.70 -9.07 -29.02
N PRO A 256 0.77 -8.84 -30.34
CA PRO A 256 -0.43 -8.59 -31.15
C PRO A 256 -1.36 -9.80 -31.13
N ALA A 257 -2.64 -9.60 -31.45
CA ALA A 257 -3.64 -10.68 -31.46
C ALA A 257 -3.36 -11.78 -32.51
N ASP A 258 -2.69 -11.42 -33.60
CA ASP A 258 -2.28 -12.32 -34.70
C ASP A 258 -0.82 -12.81 -34.52
N PHE A 259 -0.31 -12.81 -33.28
CA PHE A 259 1.06 -13.23 -33.00
C PHE A 259 1.33 -14.67 -33.45
N ASP A 260 2.29 -14.85 -34.34
CA ASP A 260 2.76 -16.13 -34.81
C ASP A 260 4.18 -16.41 -34.26
N PRO A 261 4.38 -17.41 -33.40
CA PRO A 261 5.68 -17.69 -32.77
C PRO A 261 6.76 -18.12 -33.82
N ASN A 262 6.38 -18.46 -35.06
CA ASN A 262 7.30 -18.81 -36.11
C ASN A 262 7.80 -17.60 -36.92
N LYS A 263 7.25 -16.41 -36.68
CA LYS A 263 7.65 -15.16 -37.33
C LYS A 263 8.57 -14.33 -36.43
N LYS A 264 9.38 -13.49 -37.02
CA LYS A 264 10.18 -12.48 -36.34
C LYS A 264 9.43 -11.15 -36.38
N TYR A 265 9.38 -10.49 -35.24
CA TYR A 265 8.75 -9.20 -35.06
C TYR A 265 9.78 -8.15 -34.63
N PRO A 266 9.63 -6.90 -35.03
CA PRO A 266 10.36 -5.80 -34.39
C PRO A 266 9.89 -5.67 -32.96
N VAL A 267 10.83 -5.36 -32.02
CA VAL A 267 10.55 -5.19 -30.61
C VAL A 267 10.83 -3.75 -30.22
N ILE A 268 9.85 -3.11 -29.59
CA ILE A 268 10.02 -1.81 -28.94
C ILE A 268 10.18 -2.07 -27.45
N VAL A 269 11.30 -1.63 -26.89
CA VAL A 269 11.57 -1.77 -25.45
C VAL A 269 11.27 -0.44 -24.77
N ASN A 270 10.31 -0.46 -23.85
CA ASN A 270 10.04 0.64 -22.94
C ASN A 270 10.49 0.23 -21.54
N PHE A 271 11.38 0.99 -20.94
CA PHE A 271 11.89 0.71 -19.61
C PHE A 271 11.77 1.95 -18.72
N TYR A 272 11.27 1.71 -17.56
CA TYR A 272 11.24 2.60 -16.40
C TYR A 272 10.96 1.74 -15.18
N GLU A 273 10.90 2.33 -13.99
CA GLU A 273 10.80 1.58 -12.75
C GLU A 273 9.58 0.63 -12.72
N ARG A 274 9.81 -0.64 -12.43
CA ARG A 274 8.81 -1.66 -12.03
C ARG A 274 7.61 -1.81 -12.98
N ASN A 275 7.79 -1.62 -14.28
CA ASN A 275 6.72 -1.78 -15.27
C ASN A 275 6.06 -3.17 -15.24
N ALA A 276 6.76 -4.21 -14.78
CA ALA A 276 6.17 -5.54 -14.59
C ALA A 276 4.93 -5.55 -13.67
N ASN A 277 4.84 -4.61 -12.72
CA ASN A 277 3.70 -4.48 -11.81
C ASN A 277 2.39 -4.06 -12.50
N THR A 278 2.46 -3.62 -13.77
CA THR A 278 1.30 -3.20 -14.56
C THR A 278 0.71 -4.32 -15.41
N LEU A 279 1.16 -5.58 -15.26
CA LEU A 279 0.74 -6.74 -16.06
C LEU A 279 -0.78 -6.82 -16.29
N TYR A 280 -1.56 -6.55 -15.27
CA TYR A 280 -3.03 -6.62 -15.34
C TYR A 280 -3.71 -5.27 -15.51
N ASN A 281 -2.98 -4.23 -15.86
CA ASN A 281 -3.63 -2.95 -16.19
C ASN A 281 -4.32 -3.07 -17.55
N SER A 282 -5.58 -2.69 -17.59
CA SER A 282 -6.29 -2.45 -18.83
C SER A 282 -5.74 -1.18 -19.50
N HIS A 283 -5.49 -1.24 -20.78
CA HIS A 283 -5.04 -0.10 -21.57
C HIS A 283 -6.11 0.27 -22.58
N MET A 284 -6.56 1.52 -22.54
CA MET A 284 -7.44 2.03 -23.58
C MET A 284 -6.59 2.35 -24.82
N PRO A 285 -6.98 1.90 -26.02
CA PRO A 285 -6.34 2.34 -27.23
C PRO A 285 -6.43 3.86 -27.34
N SER A 286 -5.31 4.51 -27.62
CA SER A 286 -5.29 5.93 -27.97
C SER A 286 -4.85 6.07 -29.42
N PRO A 287 -5.43 7.02 -30.17
CA PRO A 287 -5.03 7.29 -31.57
C PRO A 287 -3.59 7.77 -31.66
#